data_1a49a5224cf04ef21f87fe2250f9a673
#
_entry.id   1a49a5224cf04ef21f87fe2250f9a673
#
_cell.length_a   1.000
_cell.length_b   1.000
_cell.length_c   1.000
_cell.angle_alpha   90.00
_cell.angle_beta   90.00
_cell.angle_gamma   90.00
#
_symmetry.space_group_name_H-M   'P 1'
#
loop_
_entity.id
_entity.type
_entity.pdbx_description
1 polymer ?
#
loop_
_entity_poly.entity_id
_entity_poly.type
_entity_poly.pdbx_seq_one_letter_code
_entity_poly.pdbx_strand_id
1 'polypeptide(L)'
;MKILPISACLALGFALHASAQVPIGPGAIKLGKIKPEIVKTPDFTIKSGPEKRSKIGDWVEIEVEFETKAEEIDEMTFEYTIMFENKLLVGQVTHVNIPKGREHFSVMYVSPRTLEKLTGGKTVTASNVQNVWVVASKQGQVFDQTAVKNVPIPNIAKLPGMVLNKMETPFAPLYFDRYEAIRTAK
;
A
#
# COMPACT_ATOMS: atom_id res chain seq x y z
N MET A 1 -37.00 28.50 -61.63
CA MET A 1 -35.63 28.52 -61.15
C MET A 1 -35.68 28.38 -59.63
N LYS A 2 -35.46 27.16 -59.10
CA LYS A 2 -35.48 26.88 -57.65
C LYS A 2 -34.07 26.63 -57.17
N ILE A 3 -33.61 27.48 -56.28
CA ILE A 3 -32.26 27.38 -55.65
C ILE A 3 -32.42 26.58 -54.34
N LEU A 4 -31.72 25.45 -54.26
CA LEU A 4 -31.61 24.65 -53.00
C LEU A 4 -30.42 25.21 -52.18
N PRO A 5 -30.55 25.30 -50.85
CA PRO A 5 -29.44 25.59 -49.98
C PRO A 5 -28.67 24.31 -49.65
N ILE A 6 -27.35 24.34 -49.83
CA ILE A 6 -26.41 23.29 -49.38
C ILE A 6 -26.14 23.51 -47.92
N SER A 7 -26.58 22.54 -47.08
CA SER A 7 -26.31 22.53 -45.64
C SER A 7 -24.99 21.77 -45.42
N ALA A 8 -23.94 22.48 -45.05
CA ALA A 8 -22.66 21.91 -44.68
C ALA A 8 -22.70 21.45 -43.21
N CYS A 9 -22.77 20.11 -42.95
CA CYS A 9 -22.59 19.53 -41.64
C CYS A 9 -21.09 19.48 -41.28
N LEU A 10 -20.68 20.35 -40.36
CA LEU A 10 -19.35 20.33 -39.77
C LEU A 10 -19.31 19.23 -38.71
N ALA A 11 -18.72 18.08 -39.04
CA ALA A 11 -18.47 17.01 -38.07
C ALA A 11 -17.22 17.35 -37.27
N LEU A 12 -17.41 17.81 -36.01
CA LEU A 12 -16.31 17.91 -35.01
C LEU A 12 -15.91 16.51 -34.56
N GLY A 13 -14.80 16.02 -35.10
CA GLY A 13 -14.17 14.80 -34.64
C GLY A 13 -13.50 15.04 -33.29
N PHE A 14 -14.08 14.53 -32.19
CA PHE A 14 -13.38 14.40 -30.92
C PHE A 14 -12.36 13.26 -31.05
N ALA A 15 -11.08 13.64 -31.20
CA ALA A 15 -9.97 12.69 -31.06
C ALA A 15 -9.86 12.28 -29.58
N LEU A 16 -10.35 11.11 -29.23
CA LEU A 16 -10.07 10.44 -27.96
C LEU A 16 -8.58 10.11 -27.96
N HIS A 17 -7.79 10.88 -27.22
CA HIS A 17 -6.41 10.52 -26.93
C HIS A 17 -6.45 9.36 -25.93
N ALA A 18 -6.45 8.13 -26.44
CA ALA A 18 -6.13 6.96 -25.64
C ALA A 18 -4.64 7.08 -25.28
N SER A 19 -4.34 7.46 -24.04
CA SER A 19 -2.99 7.34 -23.49
C SER A 19 -2.61 5.87 -23.55
N ALA A 20 -1.76 5.49 -24.51
CA ALA A 20 -1.22 4.16 -24.60
C ALA A 20 -0.35 3.95 -23.35
N GLN A 21 -0.86 3.19 -22.38
CA GLN A 21 -0.07 2.75 -21.23
C GLN A 21 1.07 1.90 -21.76
N VAL A 22 2.30 2.35 -21.53
CA VAL A 22 3.49 1.56 -21.85
C VAL A 22 3.42 0.27 -21.04
N PRO A 23 3.45 -0.92 -21.66
CA PRO A 23 3.42 -2.18 -20.94
C PRO A 23 4.60 -2.24 -19.96
N ILE A 24 4.31 -2.37 -18.68
CA ILE A 24 5.34 -2.55 -17.65
C ILE A 24 5.86 -3.98 -17.83
N GLY A 25 7.15 -4.10 -18.22
CA GLY A 25 7.80 -5.40 -18.45
C GLY A 25 8.23 -6.08 -17.14
N PRO A 26 8.58 -7.38 -17.20
CA PRO A 26 9.20 -8.09 -16.07
C PRO A 26 10.46 -7.35 -15.58
N GLY A 27 10.63 -7.24 -14.26
CA GLY A 27 11.75 -6.52 -13.65
C GLY A 27 11.62 -5.00 -13.60
N ALA A 28 10.44 -4.44 -13.93
CA ALA A 28 10.15 -3.02 -13.78
C ALA A 28 10.13 -2.56 -12.32
N ILE A 29 9.84 -3.46 -11.40
CA ILE A 29 9.92 -3.26 -9.96
C ILE A 29 10.79 -4.35 -9.34
N LYS A 30 11.50 -4.01 -8.27
CA LYS A 30 12.26 -4.95 -7.45
C LYS A 30 12.04 -4.66 -5.99
N LEU A 31 11.52 -5.61 -5.26
CA LEU A 31 11.33 -5.53 -3.82
C LEU A 31 12.65 -5.75 -3.09
N GLY A 32 12.92 -4.88 -2.13
CA GLY A 32 14.10 -4.92 -1.29
C GLY A 32 13.81 -5.53 0.09
N LYS A 33 14.39 -4.89 1.10
CA LYS A 33 14.31 -5.34 2.49
C LYS A 33 12.93 -5.08 3.08
N ILE A 34 12.40 -6.07 3.80
CA ILE A 34 11.23 -5.90 4.68
C ILE A 34 11.72 -5.65 6.11
N LYS A 35 11.15 -4.65 6.75
CA LYS A 35 11.52 -4.21 8.10
C LYS A 35 10.28 -4.18 9.01
N PRO A 36 10.06 -5.20 9.84
CA PRO A 36 9.05 -5.17 10.90
C PRO A 36 9.56 -4.38 12.11
N GLU A 37 8.78 -3.41 12.60
CA GLU A 37 9.11 -2.62 13.79
C GLU A 37 7.90 -2.44 14.70
N ILE A 38 8.16 -2.12 15.97
CA ILE A 38 7.14 -1.68 16.92
C ILE A 38 7.24 -0.16 17.06
N VAL A 39 6.14 0.52 16.73
CA VAL A 39 6.06 1.97 16.80
C VAL A 39 4.92 2.39 17.73
N LYS A 40 5.07 3.53 18.39
CA LYS A 40 4.04 4.09 19.27
C LYS A 40 3.02 4.90 18.46
N THR A 41 1.77 4.92 18.92
CA THR A 41 0.78 5.88 18.41
C THR A 41 1.40 7.28 18.45
N PRO A 42 1.41 8.04 17.33
CA PRO A 42 1.92 9.40 17.33
C PRO A 42 1.07 10.30 18.23
N ASP A 43 1.73 11.17 18.97
CA ASP A 43 1.08 12.18 19.80
C ASP A 43 1.00 13.50 19.03
N PHE A 44 -0.22 13.97 18.75
CA PHE A 44 -0.47 15.24 18.08
C PHE A 44 -0.99 16.26 19.07
N THR A 45 -0.25 17.34 19.27
CA THR A 45 -0.71 18.48 20.06
C THR A 45 -1.64 19.35 19.24
N ILE A 46 -2.92 19.43 19.62
CA ILE A 46 -3.90 20.32 19.02
C ILE A 46 -3.87 21.66 19.76
N LYS A 47 -3.45 22.74 19.08
CA LYS A 47 -3.32 24.08 19.68
C LYS A 47 -4.67 24.78 19.98
N SER A 48 -5.77 24.33 19.37
CA SER A 48 -7.10 24.94 19.57
C SER A 48 -8.18 23.86 19.52
N GLY A 49 -9.07 23.86 20.50
CA GLY A 49 -10.19 22.92 20.61
C GLY A 49 -10.17 22.10 21.91
N PRO A 50 -11.21 21.30 22.18
CA PRO A 50 -11.24 20.42 23.34
C PRO A 50 -10.11 19.40 23.26
N GLU A 51 -9.35 19.29 24.33
CA GLU A 51 -8.24 18.34 24.43
C GLU A 51 -8.78 16.91 24.37
N LYS A 52 -8.56 16.22 23.25
CA LYS A 52 -8.85 14.80 23.08
C LYS A 52 -7.51 14.07 22.97
N ARG A 53 -7.16 13.31 24.00
CA ARG A 53 -5.93 12.51 23.99
C ARG A 53 -6.14 11.24 23.19
N SER A 54 -5.23 10.95 22.28
CA SER A 54 -5.15 9.65 21.60
C SER A 54 -4.82 8.57 22.60
N LYS A 55 -5.47 7.41 22.50
CA LYS A 55 -5.05 6.23 23.26
C LYS A 55 -3.68 5.78 22.72
N ILE A 56 -2.64 5.98 23.53
CA ILE A 56 -1.29 5.51 23.18
C ILE A 56 -1.29 3.98 23.17
N GLY A 57 -0.69 3.41 22.13
CA GLY A 57 -0.56 1.96 22.00
C GLY A 57 0.60 1.59 21.08
N ASP A 58 1.00 0.34 21.13
CA ASP A 58 2.03 -0.23 20.27
C ASP A 58 1.40 -0.72 18.98
N TRP A 59 1.97 -0.33 17.85
CA TRP A 59 1.63 -0.79 16.52
C TRP A 59 2.74 -1.66 15.98
N VAL A 60 2.42 -2.67 15.21
CA VAL A 60 3.38 -3.32 14.33
C VAL A 60 3.37 -2.56 13.01
N GLU A 61 4.52 -2.01 12.63
CA GLU A 61 4.77 -1.39 11.35
C GLU A 61 5.58 -2.36 10.48
N ILE A 62 5.15 -2.55 9.23
CA ILE A 62 5.85 -3.36 8.25
C ILE A 62 6.19 -2.46 7.05
N GLU A 63 7.43 -2.03 6.98
CA GLU A 63 7.95 -1.27 5.84
C GLU A 63 8.64 -2.22 4.85
N VAL A 64 8.44 -2.01 3.56
CA VAL A 64 9.19 -2.65 2.48
C VAL A 64 9.79 -1.59 1.57
N GLU A 65 11.09 -1.71 1.35
CA GLU A 65 11.82 -0.92 0.36
C GLU A 65 11.64 -1.53 -1.03
N PHE A 66 11.58 -0.70 -2.06
CA PHE A 66 11.54 -1.16 -3.44
C PHE A 66 12.17 -0.16 -4.41
N GLU A 67 12.59 -0.65 -5.56
CA GLU A 67 13.10 0.16 -6.66
C GLU A 67 12.25 -0.02 -7.92
N THR A 68 12.18 1.01 -8.75
CA THR A 68 11.51 1.00 -10.04
C THR A 68 12.47 1.34 -11.16
N LYS A 69 12.35 0.62 -12.29
CA LYS A 69 13.14 0.87 -13.51
C LYS A 69 12.31 1.53 -14.61
N ALA A 70 11.01 1.41 -14.56
CA ALA A 70 10.10 2.12 -15.47
C ALA A 70 10.11 3.61 -15.15
N GLU A 71 9.94 4.47 -16.17
CA GLU A 71 9.92 5.94 -15.98
C GLU A 71 8.77 6.35 -15.05
N GLU A 72 7.61 5.68 -15.17
CA GLU A 72 6.46 5.87 -14.30
C GLU A 72 5.63 4.59 -14.22
N ILE A 73 5.11 4.28 -13.04
CA ILE A 73 4.16 3.20 -12.82
C ILE A 73 2.86 3.80 -12.30
N ASP A 74 1.81 3.79 -13.12
CA ASP A 74 0.50 4.40 -12.79
C ASP A 74 -0.08 3.82 -11.50
N GLU A 75 0.04 2.49 -11.33
CA GLU A 75 -0.40 1.81 -10.12
C GLU A 75 0.34 0.48 -9.91
N MET A 76 0.53 0.14 -8.65
CA MET A 76 1.08 -1.14 -8.21
C MET A 76 0.46 -1.53 -6.88
N THR A 77 -0.06 -2.75 -6.78
CA THR A 77 -0.64 -3.29 -5.55
C THR A 77 0.39 -4.14 -4.83
N PHE A 78 0.59 -3.85 -3.56
CA PHE A 78 1.43 -4.62 -2.65
C PHE A 78 0.52 -5.42 -1.73
N GLU A 79 0.60 -6.74 -1.79
CA GLU A 79 -0.10 -7.66 -0.91
C GLU A 79 0.84 -8.11 0.20
N TYR A 80 0.44 -7.87 1.45
CA TYR A 80 1.18 -8.26 2.64
C TYR A 80 0.54 -9.47 3.30
N THR A 81 1.32 -10.49 3.54
CA THR A 81 0.95 -11.64 4.38
C THR A 81 1.90 -11.67 5.57
N ILE A 82 1.39 -11.52 6.77
CA ILE A 82 2.16 -11.42 8.01
C ILE A 82 1.86 -12.63 8.87
N MET A 83 2.88 -13.41 9.21
CA MET A 83 2.79 -14.45 10.22
C MET A 83 3.01 -13.84 11.59
N PHE A 84 1.95 -13.71 12.36
CA PHE A 84 1.94 -13.18 13.72
C PHE A 84 1.30 -14.17 14.67
N GLU A 85 2.04 -14.64 15.68
CA GLU A 85 1.55 -15.61 16.68
C GLU A 85 0.83 -16.83 16.04
N ASN A 86 1.45 -17.44 15.02
CA ASN A 86 0.90 -18.57 14.26
C ASN A 86 -0.43 -18.28 13.54
N LYS A 87 -0.74 -17.01 13.28
CA LYS A 87 -1.90 -16.57 12.50
C LYS A 87 -1.41 -15.79 11.27
N LEU A 88 -2.10 -15.96 10.13
CA LEU A 88 -1.81 -15.21 8.91
C LEU A 88 -2.72 -13.99 8.83
N LEU A 89 -2.15 -12.80 8.99
CA LEU A 89 -2.83 -11.54 8.76
C LEU A 89 -2.56 -11.09 7.33
N VAL A 90 -3.60 -10.65 6.62
CA VAL A 90 -3.45 -10.20 5.24
C VAL A 90 -4.01 -8.80 5.06
N GLY A 91 -3.33 -8.01 4.23
CA GLY A 91 -3.75 -6.68 3.81
C GLY A 91 -3.08 -6.30 2.51
N GLN A 92 -3.59 -5.25 1.86
CA GLN A 92 -3.04 -4.76 0.61
C GLN A 92 -3.07 -3.24 0.58
N VAL A 93 -2.17 -2.65 -0.19
CA VAL A 93 -2.14 -1.24 -0.50
C VAL A 93 -1.82 -1.07 -1.98
N THR A 94 -2.53 -0.15 -2.64
CA THR A 94 -2.23 0.21 -4.03
C THR A 94 -1.60 1.59 -4.04
N HIS A 95 -0.35 1.66 -4.49
CA HIS A 95 0.35 2.90 -4.75
C HIS A 95 0.09 3.37 -6.17
N VAL A 96 0.10 4.68 -6.39
CA VAL A 96 -0.18 5.31 -7.68
C VAL A 96 0.89 6.35 -8.03
N ASN A 97 1.10 6.57 -9.33
CA ASN A 97 2.03 7.56 -9.87
C ASN A 97 3.46 7.40 -9.32
N ILE A 98 3.94 6.15 -9.30
CA ILE A 98 5.27 5.83 -8.78
C ILE A 98 6.32 6.21 -9.82
N PRO A 99 7.22 7.16 -9.53
CA PRO A 99 8.27 7.56 -10.46
C PRO A 99 9.38 6.51 -10.53
N LYS A 100 10.27 6.65 -11.50
CA LYS A 100 11.52 5.88 -11.54
C LYS A 100 12.42 6.25 -10.36
N GLY A 101 12.92 5.26 -9.65
CA GLY A 101 13.80 5.51 -8.51
C GLY A 101 14.32 4.24 -7.85
N ARG A 102 15.29 4.43 -6.93
CA ARG A 102 15.92 3.34 -6.18
C ARG A 102 15.43 3.25 -4.74
N GLU A 103 14.83 4.32 -4.22
CA GLU A 103 14.42 4.42 -2.81
C GLU A 103 12.93 4.77 -2.75
N HIS A 104 12.12 3.74 -2.83
CA HIS A 104 10.68 3.81 -2.61
C HIS A 104 10.30 2.96 -1.42
N PHE A 105 9.25 3.35 -0.72
CA PHE A 105 8.79 2.64 0.47
C PHE A 105 7.29 2.44 0.43
N SER A 106 6.88 1.22 0.79
CA SER A 106 5.50 0.87 1.08
C SER A 106 5.38 0.45 2.54
N VAL A 107 4.29 0.78 3.21
CA VAL A 107 4.12 0.49 4.63
C VAL A 107 2.70 0.05 4.95
N MET A 108 2.59 -0.94 5.84
CA MET A 108 1.33 -1.42 6.42
C MET A 108 1.45 -1.55 7.93
N TYR A 109 0.30 -1.51 8.61
CA TYR A 109 0.24 -1.47 10.06
C TYR A 109 -0.72 -2.51 10.64
N VAL A 110 -0.38 -3.04 11.82
CA VAL A 110 -1.33 -3.81 12.65
C VAL A 110 -1.63 -2.99 13.91
N SER A 111 -2.92 -2.72 14.15
CA SER A 111 -3.35 -1.82 15.23
C SER A 111 -3.19 -2.43 16.62
N PRO A 112 -3.02 -1.60 17.69
CA PRO A 112 -2.95 -2.06 19.08
C PRO A 112 -4.15 -2.93 19.47
N ARG A 113 -5.35 -2.58 19.00
CA ARG A 113 -6.57 -3.34 19.26
C ARG A 113 -6.52 -4.74 18.63
N THR A 114 -5.96 -4.84 17.42
CA THR A 114 -5.77 -6.13 16.75
C THR A 114 -4.74 -6.96 17.49
N LEU A 115 -3.61 -6.34 17.86
CA LEU A 115 -2.54 -7.01 18.62
C LEU A 115 -3.05 -7.54 19.95
N GLU A 116 -3.81 -6.75 20.71
CA GLU A 116 -4.43 -7.15 21.97
C GLU A 116 -5.32 -8.40 21.80
N LYS A 117 -6.15 -8.44 20.75
CA LYS A 117 -7.00 -9.61 20.43
C LYS A 117 -6.16 -10.86 20.09
N LEU A 118 -5.05 -10.68 19.37
CA LEU A 118 -4.22 -11.79 18.91
C LEU A 118 -3.36 -12.39 20.03
N THR A 119 -2.87 -11.55 20.94
CA THR A 119 -1.97 -11.94 22.05
C THR A 119 -2.66 -12.16 23.38
N GLY A 120 -3.97 -11.82 23.48
CA GLY A 120 -4.70 -11.85 24.76
C GLY A 120 -4.19 -10.79 25.75
N GLY A 121 -3.72 -9.63 25.24
CA GLY A 121 -3.22 -8.52 26.05
C GLY A 121 -1.76 -8.63 26.50
N LYS A 122 -1.01 -9.62 26.00
CA LYS A 122 0.43 -9.71 26.26
C LYS A 122 1.20 -8.64 25.52
N THR A 123 2.34 -8.23 26.09
CA THR A 123 3.26 -7.28 25.45
C THR A 123 3.72 -7.79 24.07
N VAL A 124 3.66 -6.92 23.09
CA VAL A 124 4.08 -7.22 21.72
C VAL A 124 5.51 -6.73 21.50
N THR A 125 6.30 -7.56 20.83
CA THR A 125 7.67 -7.26 20.40
C THR A 125 7.82 -7.61 18.92
N ALA A 126 8.88 -7.15 18.27
CA ALA A 126 9.14 -7.50 16.88
C ALA A 126 9.27 -9.01 16.64
N SER A 127 9.65 -9.80 17.64
CA SER A 127 9.76 -11.27 17.55
C SER A 127 8.40 -11.98 17.42
N ASN A 128 7.29 -11.34 17.77
CA ASN A 128 5.96 -11.89 17.53
C ASN A 128 5.62 -11.94 16.02
N VAL A 129 6.29 -11.11 15.20
CA VAL A 129 6.26 -11.20 13.74
C VAL A 129 7.25 -12.29 13.30
N GLN A 130 6.74 -13.47 13.01
CA GLN A 130 7.55 -14.65 12.69
C GLN A 130 8.08 -14.64 11.25
N ASN A 131 7.27 -14.12 10.32
CA ASN A 131 7.65 -13.87 8.93
C ASN A 131 6.70 -12.86 8.27
N VAL A 132 7.16 -12.26 7.18
CA VAL A 132 6.36 -11.40 6.30
C VAL A 132 6.68 -11.77 4.87
N TRP A 133 5.65 -11.90 4.04
CA TRP A 133 5.74 -12.04 2.59
C TRP A 133 5.07 -10.84 1.96
N VAL A 134 5.70 -10.27 0.95
CA VAL A 134 5.17 -9.15 0.17
C VAL A 134 5.23 -9.51 -1.30
N VAL A 135 4.12 -9.31 -2.00
CA VAL A 135 3.96 -9.53 -3.44
C VAL A 135 3.56 -8.22 -4.08
N ALA A 136 4.33 -7.78 -5.09
CA ALA A 136 3.99 -6.64 -5.93
C ALA A 136 3.29 -7.12 -7.20
N SER A 137 2.07 -6.64 -7.45
CA SER A 137 1.24 -7.04 -8.58
C SER A 137 0.51 -5.87 -9.21
N LYS A 138 0.19 -5.97 -10.51
CA LYS A 138 -0.69 -5.06 -11.23
C LYS A 138 -1.69 -5.90 -12.04
N GLN A 139 -2.98 -5.63 -11.86
CA GLN A 139 -4.07 -6.33 -12.55
C GLN A 139 -3.96 -7.88 -12.46
N GLY A 140 -3.52 -8.38 -11.30
CA GLY A 140 -3.35 -9.82 -11.06
C GLY A 140 -2.04 -10.42 -11.59
N GLN A 141 -1.24 -9.67 -12.36
CA GLN A 141 0.09 -10.10 -12.77
C GLN A 141 1.10 -9.77 -11.68
N VAL A 142 1.84 -10.78 -11.21
CA VAL A 142 2.93 -10.61 -10.24
C VAL A 142 4.17 -10.10 -10.97
N PHE A 143 4.79 -9.05 -10.43
CA PHE A 143 6.03 -8.45 -10.94
C PHE A 143 7.24 -8.82 -10.10
N ASP A 144 7.07 -8.88 -8.78
CA ASP A 144 8.11 -9.33 -7.86
C ASP A 144 7.51 -9.78 -6.53
N GLN A 145 8.28 -10.56 -5.76
CA GLN A 145 7.90 -11.02 -4.42
C GLN A 145 9.13 -11.14 -3.53
N THR A 146 8.96 -10.87 -2.25
CA THR A 146 10.03 -10.99 -1.25
C THR A 146 9.47 -11.47 0.09
N ALA A 147 10.35 -11.95 0.96
CA ALA A 147 9.98 -12.36 2.32
C ALA A 147 11.13 -12.10 3.30
N VAL A 148 10.81 -11.90 4.58
CA VAL A 148 11.83 -11.80 5.64
C VAL A 148 12.61 -13.12 5.75
N LYS A 149 11.89 -14.25 5.70
CA LYS A 149 12.48 -15.59 5.63
C LYS A 149 11.94 -16.27 4.38
N ASN A 150 12.84 -16.81 3.57
CA ASN A 150 12.49 -17.52 2.32
C ASN A 150 11.92 -18.92 2.62
N VAL A 151 10.71 -18.94 3.18
CA VAL A 151 9.92 -20.14 3.44
C VAL A 151 8.53 -19.95 2.82
N PRO A 152 7.87 -21.02 2.37
CA PRO A 152 6.53 -20.93 1.79
C PRO A 152 5.51 -20.42 2.82
N ILE A 153 4.46 -19.77 2.34
CA ILE A 153 3.31 -19.37 3.18
C ILE A 153 2.61 -20.66 3.64
N PRO A 154 2.42 -20.87 4.96
CA PRO A 154 1.75 -22.07 5.44
C PRO A 154 0.27 -22.09 5.05
N ASN A 155 -0.26 -23.28 4.85
CA ASN A 155 -1.66 -23.48 4.48
C ASN A 155 -2.58 -23.43 5.72
N ILE A 156 -2.74 -22.24 6.29
CA ILE A 156 -3.65 -21.97 7.42
C ILE A 156 -4.59 -20.82 7.04
N ALA A 157 -5.67 -20.64 7.81
CA ALA A 157 -6.66 -19.60 7.55
C ALA A 157 -6.04 -18.19 7.57
N LYS A 158 -6.32 -17.42 6.54
CA LYS A 158 -5.95 -16.00 6.41
C LYS A 158 -6.99 -15.13 7.12
N LEU A 159 -6.53 -14.15 7.87
CA LEU A 159 -7.36 -13.17 8.60
C LEU A 159 -7.34 -11.81 7.85
N PRO A 160 -8.34 -11.50 7.04
CA PRO A 160 -8.43 -10.22 6.35
C PRO A 160 -8.87 -9.10 7.31
N GLY A 161 -8.61 -7.84 6.91
CA GLY A 161 -9.03 -6.65 7.66
C GLY A 161 -8.27 -6.40 8.96
N MET A 162 -7.18 -7.13 9.20
CA MET A 162 -6.33 -6.97 10.38
C MET A 162 -5.10 -6.10 10.12
N VAL A 163 -4.75 -5.91 8.87
CA VAL A 163 -3.61 -5.09 8.40
C VAL A 163 -4.17 -3.86 7.71
N LEU A 164 -3.74 -2.69 8.14
CA LEU A 164 -4.22 -1.39 7.70
C LEU A 164 -3.17 -0.68 6.85
N ASN A 165 -3.58 0.04 5.82
CA ASN A 165 -2.68 0.93 5.11
C ASN A 165 -2.47 2.23 5.93
N LYS A 166 -1.46 3.00 5.59
CA LYS A 166 -1.07 4.22 6.30
C LYS A 166 -2.24 5.22 6.46
N MET A 167 -3.09 5.37 5.43
CA MET A 167 -4.20 6.31 5.43
C MET A 167 -5.33 5.94 6.41
N GLU A 168 -5.37 4.69 6.86
CA GLU A 168 -6.34 4.17 7.84
C GLU A 168 -5.83 4.26 9.29
N THR A 169 -4.70 4.92 9.50
CA THR A 169 -3.99 4.95 10.78
C THR A 169 -3.67 6.38 11.24
N PRO A 170 -3.32 6.60 12.51
CA PRO A 170 -2.83 7.89 12.99
C PRO A 170 -1.52 8.35 12.34
N PHE A 171 -0.83 7.47 11.61
CA PHE A 171 0.41 7.80 10.89
C PHE A 171 0.16 8.48 9.54
N ALA A 172 -1.09 8.63 9.10
CA ALA A 172 -1.44 9.24 7.81
C ALA A 172 -0.71 10.58 7.52
N PRO A 173 -0.66 11.55 8.45
CA PRO A 173 -0.01 12.84 8.21
C PRO A 173 1.52 12.81 8.35
N LEU A 174 2.11 11.68 8.80
CA LEU A 174 3.55 11.58 9.02
C LEU A 174 4.27 11.01 7.79
N TYR A 175 5.49 11.52 7.51
CA TYR A 175 6.37 10.98 6.47
C TYR A 175 5.68 10.84 5.11
N PHE A 176 4.84 11.80 4.74
CA PHE A 176 4.07 11.72 3.49
C PHE A 176 4.96 11.80 2.24
N ASP A 177 6.14 12.40 2.36
CA ASP A 177 7.17 12.53 1.35
C ASP A 177 8.10 11.31 1.23
N ARG A 178 8.03 10.38 2.20
CA ARG A 178 8.78 9.11 2.20
C ARG A 178 8.02 7.99 1.49
N TYR A 179 6.70 7.97 1.64
CA TYR A 179 5.87 6.88 1.13
C TYR A 179 5.13 7.28 -0.14
N GLU A 180 5.06 6.33 -1.07
CA GLU A 180 4.34 6.54 -2.31
C GLU A 180 2.86 6.82 -2.08
N ALA A 181 2.28 7.64 -2.98
CA ALA A 181 0.86 8.00 -2.90
C ALA A 181 -0.03 6.74 -2.91
N ILE A 182 -1.02 6.71 -2.03
CA ILE A 182 -1.94 5.57 -1.87
C ILE A 182 -3.25 5.90 -2.59
N ARG A 183 -3.75 4.95 -3.37
CA ARG A 183 -5.10 5.02 -3.93
C ARG A 183 -6.12 4.94 -2.80
N THR A 184 -6.87 6.02 -2.58
CA THR A 184 -8.02 6.01 -1.66
C THR A 184 -9.22 5.36 -2.37
N ALA A 185 -9.92 4.46 -1.67
CA ALA A 185 -11.21 3.96 -2.15
C ALA A 185 -12.19 5.13 -2.29
N LYS A 186 -12.87 5.19 -3.44
CA LYS A 186 -14.00 6.12 -3.66
C LYS A 186 -15.25 5.54 -3.09
#